data_8c131a7856ec883c8fc73516e80fcc6e
#
_entry.id   8c131a7856ec883c8fc73516e80fcc6e
#
_cell.length_a   1.000
_cell.length_b   1.000
_cell.length_c   1.000
_cell.angle_alpha   90.00
_cell.angle_beta   90.00
_cell.angle_gamma   90.00
#
_symmetry.space_group_name_H-M   'P 1'
#
loop_
_entity.id
_entity.type
_entity.pdbx_description
1 polymer ?
#
loop_
_entity_poly.entity_id
_entity_poly.type
_entity_poly.pdbx_seq_one_letter_code
_entity_poly.pdbx_strand_id
1 'polypeptide(L)'
;MDNSQNKVSFIAKYAKIATVLAVLCGATSGILGKLITAPSMAIGFWRLTIALPFFLVPALMNEEKREKLKAIAPRDYMWCFISGAFLFAHFFSWFSAVKLTNIASAAVLASLHPLVVLLVTIFLYKKKVNVKAILAIAVALLGGAVIVGVDYSSFAGGNLKGNVFAFFAAMFMGLYFAVGDAVRKRVEGGLYVLLVFTSCWICFTIGNIVTGTQLLGYPAMDYVMLFAMAMLCQIGAHAVFNLCIGHVSSLYVSTWETGDAVFSTIFAIIFLSQVPKTYEIIGCIIVVCALLYYNRQESNH
;
A
#
# COMPACT_ATOMS: atom_id res chain seq x y z
N MET A 1 -7.80 -35.65 9.13
CA MET A 1 -8.79 -34.57 9.09
C MET A 1 -8.05 -33.25 9.11
N ASP A 2 -8.21 -32.53 8.07
CA ASP A 2 -7.29 -31.61 7.40
C ASP A 2 -7.16 -30.24 8.10
N ASN A 3 -5.98 -29.99 8.66
CA ASN A 3 -5.62 -28.74 9.32
C ASN A 3 -5.42 -27.56 8.32
N SER A 4 -5.42 -27.86 7.02
CA SER A 4 -5.23 -26.87 5.95
C SER A 4 -6.52 -26.11 5.63
N GLN A 5 -7.66 -26.77 5.67
CA GLN A 5 -8.97 -26.12 5.46
C GLN A 5 -9.33 -25.15 6.60
N ASN A 6 -8.91 -25.41 7.83
CA ASN A 6 -9.15 -24.50 8.96
C ASN A 6 -8.31 -23.22 8.92
N LYS A 7 -7.11 -23.23 8.32
CA LYS A 7 -6.27 -22.00 8.18
C LYS A 7 -6.79 -21.07 7.11
N VAL A 8 -7.35 -21.59 6.02
CA VAL A 8 -7.99 -20.77 4.98
C VAL A 8 -9.22 -20.05 5.53
N SER A 9 -9.98 -20.69 6.40
CA SER A 9 -11.14 -20.13 7.10
C SER A 9 -10.80 -18.94 8.01
N PHE A 10 -9.62 -18.88 8.63
CA PHE A 10 -9.27 -17.81 9.58
C PHE A 10 -9.03 -16.47 8.87
N ILE A 11 -8.21 -16.45 7.80
CA ILE A 11 -7.96 -15.21 7.02
C ILE A 11 -9.24 -14.74 6.34
N ALA A 12 -10.04 -15.66 5.78
CA ALA A 12 -11.32 -15.32 5.18
C ALA A 12 -12.28 -14.66 6.19
N LYS A 13 -12.35 -15.21 7.41
CA LYS A 13 -13.23 -14.70 8.47
C LYS A 13 -12.83 -13.30 8.97
N TYR A 14 -11.52 -13.00 9.01
CA TYR A 14 -11.01 -11.76 9.60
C TYR A 14 -10.42 -10.78 8.59
N ALA A 15 -10.58 -11.02 7.27
CA ALA A 15 -9.98 -10.18 6.21
C ALA A 15 -10.32 -8.68 6.36
N LYS A 16 -11.56 -8.35 6.73
CA LYS A 16 -11.98 -6.95 6.95
C LYS A 16 -11.24 -6.30 8.11
N ILE A 17 -11.11 -6.99 9.24
CA ILE A 17 -10.37 -6.49 10.42
C ILE A 17 -8.88 -6.42 10.11
N ALA A 18 -8.34 -7.44 9.46
CA ALA A 18 -6.94 -7.47 9.05
C ALA A 18 -6.59 -6.31 8.11
N THR A 19 -7.51 -5.93 7.19
CA THR A 19 -7.33 -4.75 6.34
C THR A 19 -7.20 -3.47 7.17
N VAL A 20 -8.06 -3.26 8.17
CA VAL A 20 -7.99 -2.07 9.04
C VAL A 20 -6.68 -2.01 9.83
N LEU A 21 -6.27 -3.15 10.41
CA LEU A 21 -4.99 -3.25 11.13
C LEU A 21 -3.79 -3.01 10.21
N ALA A 22 -3.87 -3.49 8.96
CA ALA A 22 -2.85 -3.26 7.95
C ALA A 22 -2.71 -1.78 7.57
N VAL A 23 -3.83 -1.04 7.48
CA VAL A 23 -3.80 0.42 7.26
C VAL A 23 -3.07 1.12 8.41
N LEU A 24 -3.32 0.72 9.65
CA LEU A 24 -2.62 1.26 10.83
C LEU A 24 -1.10 1.05 10.73
N CYS A 25 -0.67 -0.14 10.32
CA CYS A 25 0.74 -0.45 10.08
C CYS A 25 1.31 0.39 8.91
N GLY A 26 0.56 0.52 7.82
CA GLY A 26 0.94 1.29 6.63
C GLY A 26 1.17 2.76 6.92
N ALA A 27 0.33 3.35 7.77
CA ALA A 27 0.38 4.76 8.14
C ALA A 27 1.71 5.22 8.78
N THR A 28 2.52 4.30 9.29
CA THR A 28 3.87 4.61 9.76
C THR A 28 4.87 4.90 8.64
N SER A 29 4.55 4.52 7.39
CA SER A 29 5.45 4.59 6.23
C SER A 29 5.90 6.03 5.89
N GLY A 30 4.99 7.00 5.98
CA GLY A 30 5.29 8.40 5.69
C GLY A 30 6.32 8.97 6.66
N ILE A 31 6.14 8.73 7.97
CA ILE A 31 7.04 9.20 9.01
C ILE A 31 8.41 8.53 8.87
N LEU A 32 8.45 7.20 8.80
CA LEU A 32 9.70 6.45 8.63
C LEU A 32 10.42 6.86 7.35
N GLY A 33 9.71 6.97 6.22
CA GLY A 33 10.28 7.40 4.95
C GLY A 33 10.86 8.82 4.97
N LYS A 34 10.29 9.71 5.78
CA LYS A 34 10.79 11.08 5.98
C LYS A 34 12.05 11.12 6.85
N LEU A 35 12.11 10.31 7.90
CA LEU A 35 13.20 10.27 8.87
C LEU A 35 14.44 9.55 8.34
N ILE A 36 14.29 8.48 7.55
CA ILE A 36 15.40 7.73 6.97
C ILE A 36 16.18 8.62 5.99
N THR A 37 17.49 8.76 6.20
CA THR A 37 18.35 9.60 5.35
C THR A 37 18.68 8.96 4.01
N ALA A 38 18.62 7.62 3.92
CA ALA A 38 18.88 6.87 2.70
C ALA A 38 18.00 7.32 1.53
N PRO A 39 18.48 7.30 0.27
CA PRO A 39 17.68 7.61 -0.92
C PRO A 39 16.48 6.69 -1.10
N SER A 40 15.43 7.16 -1.78
CA SER A 40 14.18 6.41 -2.04
C SER A 40 14.42 5.01 -2.64
N MET A 41 15.40 4.90 -3.53
CA MET A 41 15.83 3.62 -4.14
C MET A 41 16.39 2.65 -3.09
N ALA A 42 17.25 3.13 -2.17
CA ALA A 42 17.84 2.31 -1.12
C ALA A 42 16.78 1.90 -0.08
N ILE A 43 15.84 2.79 0.26
CA ILE A 43 14.73 2.47 1.17
C ILE A 43 13.90 1.30 0.61
N GLY A 44 13.48 1.39 -0.65
CA GLY A 44 12.70 0.33 -1.29
C GLY A 44 13.45 -1.01 -1.36
N PHE A 45 14.74 -0.98 -1.68
CA PHE A 45 15.60 -2.17 -1.70
C PHE A 45 15.68 -2.84 -0.32
N TRP A 46 16.06 -2.08 0.71
CA TRP A 46 16.29 -2.64 2.05
C TRP A 46 15.02 -3.19 2.70
N ARG A 47 13.89 -2.46 2.58
CA ARG A 47 12.63 -2.96 3.15
C ARG A 47 12.19 -4.31 2.55
N LEU A 48 12.44 -4.52 1.25
CA LEU A 48 12.13 -5.79 0.58
C LEU A 48 13.19 -6.85 0.90
N THR A 49 14.47 -6.50 0.95
CA THR A 49 15.55 -7.42 1.33
C THR A 49 15.28 -8.03 2.71
N ILE A 50 14.79 -7.24 3.66
CA ILE A 50 14.45 -7.70 5.02
C ILE A 50 13.14 -8.51 5.02
N ALA A 51 12.14 -8.13 4.23
CA ALA A 51 10.83 -8.78 4.24
C ALA A 51 10.79 -10.10 3.43
N LEU A 52 11.54 -10.21 2.34
CA LEU A 52 11.50 -11.37 1.44
C LEU A 52 11.76 -12.72 2.11
N PRO A 53 12.72 -12.86 3.03
CA PRO A 53 12.99 -14.14 3.70
C PRO A 53 11.76 -14.74 4.40
N PHE A 54 10.84 -13.91 4.91
CA PHE A 54 9.62 -14.37 5.59
C PHE A 54 8.64 -15.09 4.65
N PHE A 55 8.74 -14.87 3.34
CA PHE A 55 7.93 -15.53 2.32
C PHE A 55 8.72 -16.58 1.54
N LEU A 56 9.99 -16.32 1.27
CA LEU A 56 10.87 -17.21 0.52
C LEU A 56 11.19 -18.49 1.29
N VAL A 57 11.62 -18.36 2.55
CA VAL A 57 12.01 -19.52 3.36
C VAL A 57 10.85 -20.51 3.52
N PRO A 58 9.61 -20.11 3.92
CA PRO A 58 8.48 -21.03 3.99
C PRO A 58 8.07 -21.61 2.62
N ALA A 59 8.27 -20.87 1.53
CA ALA A 59 7.95 -21.38 0.19
C ALA A 59 8.93 -22.45 -0.28
N LEU A 60 10.21 -22.33 0.07
CA LEU A 60 11.24 -23.29 -0.30
C LEU A 60 11.25 -24.53 0.62
N MET A 61 10.98 -24.36 1.93
CA MET A 61 10.98 -25.45 2.90
C MET A 61 9.73 -26.33 2.85
N ASN A 62 8.62 -25.82 2.34
CA ASN A 62 7.36 -26.56 2.23
C ASN A 62 7.23 -27.15 0.81
N GLU A 63 7.21 -28.48 0.71
CA GLU A 63 7.15 -29.18 -0.55
C GLU A 63 5.87 -28.87 -1.34
N GLU A 64 4.72 -28.83 -0.69
CA GLU A 64 3.45 -28.44 -1.32
C GLU A 64 3.51 -27.04 -1.96
N LYS A 65 4.08 -26.07 -1.25
CA LYS A 65 4.23 -24.70 -1.78
C LYS A 65 5.21 -24.66 -2.94
N ARG A 66 6.28 -25.44 -2.88
CA ARG A 66 7.27 -25.53 -3.97
C ARG A 66 6.66 -26.13 -5.23
N GLU A 67 5.85 -27.17 -5.10
CA GLU A 67 5.13 -27.75 -6.25
C GLU A 67 4.07 -26.79 -6.80
N LYS A 68 3.31 -26.12 -5.93
CA LYS A 68 2.37 -25.06 -6.37
C LYS A 68 3.10 -23.93 -7.08
N LEU A 69 4.28 -23.52 -6.62
CA LEU A 69 5.08 -22.50 -7.28
C LEU A 69 5.47 -22.93 -8.69
N LYS A 70 5.95 -24.16 -8.88
CA LYS A 70 6.28 -24.71 -10.21
C LYS A 70 5.07 -24.83 -11.13
N ALA A 71 3.89 -25.06 -10.58
CA ALA A 71 2.64 -25.22 -11.30
C ALA A 71 2.00 -23.89 -11.75
N ILE A 72 2.52 -22.73 -11.31
CA ILE A 72 2.02 -21.42 -11.75
C ILE A 72 2.25 -21.28 -13.27
N ALA A 73 1.21 -20.87 -14.00
CA ALA A 73 1.29 -20.67 -15.44
C ALA A 73 2.26 -19.52 -15.79
N PRO A 74 3.04 -19.60 -16.88
CA PRO A 74 3.95 -18.52 -17.31
C PRO A 74 3.27 -17.17 -17.44
N ARG A 75 2.02 -17.13 -17.88
CA ARG A 75 1.20 -15.92 -17.94
C ARG A 75 1.01 -15.30 -16.56
N ASP A 76 0.80 -16.09 -15.51
CA ASP A 76 0.57 -15.57 -14.15
C ASP A 76 1.89 -15.11 -13.52
N TYR A 77 3.02 -15.73 -13.84
CA TYR A 77 4.34 -15.18 -13.50
C TYR A 77 4.56 -13.79 -14.10
N MET A 78 4.20 -13.60 -15.37
CA MET A 78 4.29 -12.30 -16.04
C MET A 78 3.41 -11.25 -15.34
N TRP A 79 2.17 -11.60 -14.97
CA TRP A 79 1.30 -10.68 -14.26
C TRP A 79 1.76 -10.37 -12.82
N CYS A 80 2.37 -11.34 -12.12
CA CYS A 80 3.03 -11.09 -10.83
C CYS A 80 4.22 -10.13 -11.00
N PHE A 81 5.01 -10.29 -12.09
CA PHE A 81 6.11 -9.38 -12.39
C PHE A 81 5.60 -7.95 -12.67
N ILE A 82 4.58 -7.79 -13.50
CA ILE A 82 3.95 -6.50 -13.80
C ILE A 82 3.41 -5.85 -12.50
N SER A 83 2.76 -6.64 -11.65
CA SER A 83 2.27 -6.18 -10.35
C SER A 83 3.42 -5.71 -9.45
N GLY A 84 4.54 -6.45 -9.42
CA GLY A 84 5.74 -6.05 -8.68
C GLY A 84 6.41 -4.81 -9.24
N ALA A 85 6.40 -4.61 -10.57
CA ALA A 85 6.88 -3.40 -11.21
C ALA A 85 6.00 -2.17 -10.86
N PHE A 86 4.67 -2.33 -10.79
CA PHE A 86 3.79 -1.27 -10.29
C PHE A 86 4.06 -0.97 -8.82
N LEU A 87 4.28 -1.98 -7.99
CA LEU A 87 4.63 -1.79 -6.58
C LEU A 87 5.98 -1.07 -6.43
N PHE A 88 6.98 -1.39 -7.25
CA PHE A 88 8.25 -0.65 -7.32
C PHE A 88 8.02 0.81 -7.66
N ALA A 89 7.28 1.09 -8.73
CA ALA A 89 6.99 2.45 -9.17
C ALA A 89 6.21 3.24 -8.10
N HIS A 90 5.27 2.58 -7.40
CA HIS A 90 4.56 3.15 -6.25
C HIS A 90 5.54 3.53 -5.13
N PHE A 91 6.35 2.60 -4.65
CA PHE A 91 7.27 2.87 -3.53
C PHE A 91 8.31 3.93 -3.86
N PHE A 92 8.91 3.85 -5.04
CA PHE A 92 9.86 4.87 -5.48
C PHE A 92 9.21 6.25 -5.50
N SER A 93 8.02 6.35 -6.08
CA SER A 93 7.26 7.60 -6.15
C SER A 93 6.85 8.09 -4.77
N TRP A 94 6.37 7.20 -3.90
CA TRP A 94 5.97 7.53 -2.52
C TRP A 94 7.13 8.08 -1.69
N PHE A 95 8.27 7.36 -1.64
CA PHE A 95 9.43 7.83 -0.87
C PHE A 95 10.04 9.10 -1.47
N SER A 96 9.97 9.28 -2.78
CA SER A 96 10.39 10.53 -3.42
C SER A 96 9.44 11.68 -3.05
N ALA A 97 8.14 11.43 -3.03
CA ALA A 97 7.15 12.42 -2.64
C ALA A 97 7.35 12.91 -1.21
N VAL A 98 7.42 12.01 -0.21
CA VAL A 98 7.55 12.39 1.22
C VAL A 98 8.86 13.11 1.51
N LYS A 99 9.90 12.92 0.69
CA LYS A 99 11.16 13.67 0.80
C LYS A 99 11.10 15.05 0.16
N LEU A 100 10.28 15.24 -0.87
CA LEU A 100 10.23 16.46 -1.68
C LEU A 100 9.05 17.38 -1.34
N THR A 101 8.03 16.87 -0.62
CA THR A 101 6.88 17.68 -0.18
C THR A 101 6.55 17.38 1.30
N ASN A 102 5.51 18.01 1.84
CA ASN A 102 5.04 17.66 3.18
C ASN A 102 4.27 16.33 3.15
N ILE A 103 4.29 15.59 4.29
CA ILE A 103 3.69 14.27 4.39
C ILE A 103 2.18 14.33 4.14
N ALA A 104 1.51 15.37 4.62
CA ALA A 104 0.07 15.53 4.47
C ALA A 104 -0.33 15.66 2.98
N SER A 105 0.32 16.55 2.21
CA SER A 105 0.08 16.69 0.76
C SER A 105 0.39 15.40 0.01
N ALA A 106 1.50 14.73 0.35
CA ALA A 106 1.87 13.45 -0.25
C ALA A 106 0.79 12.37 0.03
N ALA A 107 0.33 12.26 1.28
CA ALA A 107 -0.65 11.27 1.69
C ALA A 107 -2.00 11.46 0.98
N VAL A 108 -2.48 12.70 0.85
CA VAL A 108 -3.75 12.95 0.15
C VAL A 108 -3.67 12.64 -1.34
N LEU A 109 -2.61 13.08 -2.00
CA LEU A 109 -2.45 12.76 -3.42
C LEU A 109 -2.28 11.25 -3.63
N ALA A 110 -1.54 10.56 -2.77
CA ALA A 110 -1.42 9.12 -2.80
C ALA A 110 -2.75 8.41 -2.52
N SER A 111 -3.63 8.98 -1.70
CA SER A 111 -4.96 8.44 -1.40
C SER A 111 -5.95 8.49 -2.58
N LEU A 112 -5.57 9.01 -3.74
CA LEU A 112 -6.37 8.95 -4.97
C LEU A 112 -6.40 7.55 -5.61
N HIS A 113 -5.59 6.59 -5.15
CA HIS A 113 -5.52 5.24 -5.73
C HIS A 113 -6.86 4.48 -5.79
N PRO A 114 -7.87 4.66 -4.89
CA PRO A 114 -9.18 4.01 -5.07
C PRO A 114 -9.91 4.44 -6.34
N LEU A 115 -9.68 5.67 -6.83
CA LEU A 115 -10.22 6.10 -8.12
C LEU A 115 -9.65 5.27 -9.27
N VAL A 116 -8.37 4.96 -9.25
CA VAL A 116 -7.72 4.12 -10.27
C VAL A 116 -8.28 2.71 -10.21
N VAL A 117 -8.42 2.12 -9.01
CA VAL A 117 -9.06 0.80 -8.83
C VAL A 117 -10.49 0.82 -9.34
N LEU A 118 -11.27 1.86 -9.02
CA LEU A 118 -12.64 2.02 -9.48
C LEU A 118 -12.73 2.08 -11.00
N LEU A 119 -11.89 2.91 -11.64
CA LEU A 119 -11.85 3.03 -13.10
C LEU A 119 -11.50 1.68 -13.77
N VAL A 120 -10.48 0.97 -13.27
CA VAL A 120 -10.13 -0.36 -13.77
C VAL A 120 -11.28 -1.35 -13.57
N THR A 121 -11.96 -1.31 -12.41
CA THR A 121 -13.09 -2.19 -12.09
C THR A 121 -14.25 -1.97 -13.05
N ILE A 122 -14.60 -0.73 -13.37
CA ILE A 122 -15.70 -0.39 -14.26
C ILE A 122 -15.34 -0.62 -15.73
N PHE A 123 -14.24 -0.05 -16.20
CA PHE A 123 -13.91 0.01 -17.63
C PHE A 123 -13.21 -1.24 -18.14
N LEU A 124 -12.26 -1.80 -17.36
CA LEU A 124 -11.48 -2.95 -17.78
C LEU A 124 -12.14 -4.28 -17.37
N TYR A 125 -12.60 -4.37 -16.13
CA TYR A 125 -13.26 -5.59 -15.64
C TYR A 125 -14.76 -5.61 -15.91
N LYS A 126 -15.34 -4.50 -16.38
CA LYS A 126 -16.78 -4.34 -16.72
C LYS A 126 -17.71 -4.77 -15.57
N LYS A 127 -17.25 -4.62 -14.32
CA LYS A 127 -18.05 -4.94 -13.14
C LYS A 127 -18.94 -3.77 -12.77
N LYS A 128 -20.16 -4.06 -12.32
CA LYS A 128 -21.06 -3.06 -11.74
C LYS A 128 -20.56 -2.72 -10.32
N VAL A 129 -20.48 -1.44 -10.03
CA VAL A 129 -20.16 -0.93 -8.69
C VAL A 129 -21.36 -0.18 -8.14
N ASN A 130 -21.68 -0.39 -6.87
CA ASN A 130 -22.78 0.29 -6.22
C ASN A 130 -22.53 1.81 -6.18
N VAL A 131 -23.49 2.59 -6.67
CA VAL A 131 -23.41 4.08 -6.70
C VAL A 131 -23.17 4.64 -5.29
N LYS A 132 -23.76 4.03 -4.25
CA LYS A 132 -23.53 4.45 -2.86
C LYS A 132 -22.08 4.25 -2.41
N ALA A 133 -21.43 3.17 -2.89
CA ALA A 133 -20.01 2.93 -2.65
C ALA A 133 -19.14 3.99 -3.36
N ILE A 134 -19.47 4.34 -4.60
CA ILE A 134 -18.81 5.42 -5.35
C ILE A 134 -18.90 6.75 -4.60
N LEU A 135 -20.07 7.09 -4.10
CA LEU A 135 -20.29 8.31 -3.31
C LEU A 135 -19.48 8.30 -2.01
N ALA A 136 -19.41 7.16 -1.32
CA ALA A 136 -18.58 7.02 -0.12
C ALA A 136 -17.10 7.24 -0.41
N ILE A 137 -16.58 6.68 -1.51
CA ILE A 137 -15.19 6.91 -1.95
C ILE A 137 -14.96 8.41 -2.23
N ALA A 138 -15.86 9.06 -2.96
CA ALA A 138 -15.75 10.48 -3.27
C ALA A 138 -15.74 11.33 -1.98
N VAL A 139 -16.60 11.03 -1.01
CA VAL A 139 -16.64 11.73 0.29
C VAL A 139 -15.36 11.46 1.09
N ALA A 140 -14.82 10.23 1.09
CA ALA A 140 -13.55 9.92 1.76
C ALA A 140 -12.38 10.73 1.16
N LEU A 141 -12.32 10.83 -0.17
CA LEU A 141 -11.31 11.63 -0.87
C LEU A 141 -11.43 13.13 -0.59
N LEU A 142 -12.67 13.64 -0.52
CA LEU A 142 -12.91 15.04 -0.10
C LEU A 142 -12.47 15.27 1.35
N GLY A 143 -12.77 14.34 2.27
CA GLY A 143 -12.29 14.38 3.64
C GLY A 143 -10.75 14.40 3.71
N GLY A 144 -10.09 13.56 2.91
CA GLY A 144 -8.65 13.58 2.75
C GLY A 144 -8.13 14.95 2.27
N ALA A 145 -8.76 15.54 1.26
CA ALA A 145 -8.40 16.88 0.77
C ALA A 145 -8.58 17.96 1.87
N VAL A 146 -9.58 17.84 2.73
CA VAL A 146 -9.79 18.72 3.89
C VAL A 146 -8.68 18.56 4.92
N ILE A 147 -8.18 17.31 5.18
CA ILE A 147 -7.04 17.08 6.10
C ILE A 147 -5.80 17.85 5.67
N VAL A 148 -5.51 17.91 4.37
CA VAL A 148 -4.38 18.72 3.86
C VAL A 148 -4.58 20.21 4.12
N GLY A 149 -5.81 20.62 4.25
CA GLY A 149 -6.15 22.03 4.22
C GLY A 149 -5.89 22.63 2.84
N VAL A 150 -6.69 23.61 2.45
CA VAL A 150 -6.46 24.38 1.23
C VAL A 150 -5.32 25.38 1.48
N ASP A 151 -4.15 24.88 1.85
CA ASP A 151 -2.95 25.73 1.86
C ASP A 151 -2.47 25.87 0.41
N TYR A 152 -3.11 26.80 -0.28
CA TYR A 152 -2.79 27.17 -1.68
C TYR A 152 -1.31 27.51 -1.84
N SER A 153 -0.65 27.97 -0.75
CA SER A 153 0.79 28.27 -0.73
C SER A 153 1.64 27.00 -0.86
N SER A 154 1.18 25.87 -0.33
CA SER A 154 1.87 24.57 -0.46
C SER A 154 1.75 24.00 -1.88
N PHE A 155 0.67 24.27 -2.61
CA PHE A 155 0.52 23.88 -4.01
C PHE A 155 1.36 24.79 -4.95
N ALA A 156 1.44 26.08 -4.66
CA ALA A 156 2.15 27.06 -5.47
C ALA A 156 3.65 27.20 -5.11
N GLY A 157 4.05 26.75 -3.93
CA GLY A 157 5.34 27.06 -3.31
C GLY A 157 6.45 26.01 -3.46
N GLY A 158 6.77 25.56 -4.67
CA GLY A 158 8.03 24.80 -4.93
C GLY A 158 7.96 23.29 -4.71
N ASN A 159 6.88 22.71 -4.18
CA ASN A 159 6.73 21.28 -3.92
C ASN A 159 6.11 20.49 -5.10
N LEU A 160 6.04 21.09 -6.28
CA LEU A 160 5.39 20.48 -7.46
C LEU A 160 5.95 19.10 -7.79
N LYS A 161 7.27 18.91 -7.73
CA LYS A 161 7.91 17.61 -8.00
C LYS A 161 7.43 16.55 -7.01
N GLY A 162 7.37 16.87 -5.71
CA GLY A 162 6.88 15.96 -4.69
C GLY A 162 5.41 15.59 -4.89
N ASN A 163 4.56 16.55 -5.23
CA ASN A 163 3.15 16.35 -5.50
C ASN A 163 2.92 15.50 -6.77
N VAL A 164 3.72 15.69 -7.83
CA VAL A 164 3.70 14.85 -9.03
C VAL A 164 4.09 13.40 -8.68
N PHE A 165 5.13 13.19 -7.88
CA PHE A 165 5.49 11.86 -7.41
C PHE A 165 4.37 11.22 -6.57
N ALA A 166 3.70 11.97 -5.68
CA ALA A 166 2.59 11.47 -4.90
C ALA A 166 1.40 11.03 -5.78
N PHE A 167 1.09 11.79 -6.83
CA PHE A 167 0.08 11.41 -7.81
C PHE A 167 0.45 10.13 -8.56
N PHE A 168 1.69 9.98 -9.02
CA PHE A 168 2.15 8.73 -9.64
C PHE A 168 2.13 7.56 -8.64
N ALA A 169 2.46 7.81 -7.36
CA ALA A 169 2.33 6.78 -6.33
C ALA A 169 0.89 6.26 -6.24
N ALA A 170 -0.13 7.13 -6.29
CA ALA A 170 -1.53 6.74 -6.32
C ALA A 170 -1.87 5.90 -7.57
N MET A 171 -1.44 6.34 -8.75
CA MET A 171 -1.70 5.62 -10.00
C MET A 171 -1.14 4.20 -9.96
N PHE A 172 0.12 4.05 -9.58
CA PHE A 172 0.78 2.75 -9.54
C PHE A 172 0.22 1.84 -8.43
N MET A 173 -0.18 2.41 -7.27
CA MET A 173 -0.84 1.65 -6.21
C MET A 173 -2.18 1.09 -6.67
N GLY A 174 -3.00 1.91 -7.33
CA GLY A 174 -4.28 1.45 -7.88
C GLY A 174 -4.12 0.35 -8.93
N LEU A 175 -3.15 0.48 -9.84
CA LEU A 175 -2.85 -0.56 -10.84
C LEU A 175 -2.34 -1.84 -10.18
N TYR A 176 -1.47 -1.74 -9.19
CA TYR A 176 -0.99 -2.87 -8.39
C TYR A 176 -2.13 -3.64 -7.73
N PHE A 177 -3.07 -2.96 -7.05
CA PHE A 177 -4.23 -3.59 -6.44
C PHE A 177 -5.17 -4.21 -7.47
N ALA A 178 -5.42 -3.52 -8.58
CA ALA A 178 -6.28 -4.04 -9.64
C ALA A 178 -5.71 -5.32 -10.27
N VAL A 179 -4.41 -5.35 -10.59
CA VAL A 179 -3.74 -6.57 -11.08
C VAL A 179 -3.80 -7.67 -10.02
N GLY A 180 -3.57 -7.31 -8.74
CA GLY A 180 -3.69 -8.23 -7.61
C GLY A 180 -5.06 -8.93 -7.56
N ASP A 181 -6.16 -8.18 -7.69
CA ASP A 181 -7.53 -8.74 -7.70
C ASP A 181 -7.72 -9.81 -8.79
N ALA A 182 -7.13 -9.60 -9.96
CA ALA A 182 -7.24 -10.55 -11.06
C ALA A 182 -6.35 -11.80 -10.86
N VAL A 183 -5.12 -11.63 -10.40
CA VAL A 183 -4.14 -12.72 -10.27
C VAL A 183 -4.41 -13.58 -9.05
N ARG A 184 -4.86 -13.00 -7.94
CA ARG A 184 -5.16 -13.68 -6.68
C ARG A 184 -6.28 -14.73 -6.80
N LYS A 185 -7.06 -14.71 -7.86
CA LYS A 185 -8.06 -15.75 -8.17
C LYS A 185 -7.43 -17.06 -8.66
N ARG A 186 -6.18 -17.03 -9.10
CA ARG A 186 -5.48 -18.17 -9.70
C ARG A 186 -4.20 -18.53 -8.94
N VAL A 187 -3.61 -17.56 -8.25
CA VAL A 187 -2.36 -17.72 -7.50
C VAL A 187 -2.64 -17.60 -6.00
N GLU A 188 -2.17 -18.58 -5.21
CA GLU A 188 -2.28 -18.56 -3.75
C GLU A 188 -1.62 -17.30 -3.16
N GLY A 189 -2.24 -16.74 -2.09
CA GLY A 189 -1.83 -15.46 -1.53
C GLY A 189 -0.38 -15.36 -1.11
N GLY A 190 0.12 -16.35 -0.42
CA GLY A 190 1.52 -16.35 0.03
C GLY A 190 2.51 -16.41 -1.13
N LEU A 191 2.19 -17.19 -2.18
CA LEU A 191 3.01 -17.28 -3.39
C LEU A 191 2.93 -15.99 -4.22
N TYR A 192 1.74 -15.39 -4.31
CA TYR A 192 1.57 -14.09 -4.97
C TYR A 192 2.41 -13.01 -4.29
N VAL A 193 2.36 -12.91 -2.96
CA VAL A 193 3.19 -11.96 -2.19
C VAL A 193 4.67 -12.19 -2.47
N LEU A 194 5.13 -13.45 -2.43
CA LEU A 194 6.52 -13.79 -2.72
C LEU A 194 6.94 -13.31 -4.12
N LEU A 195 6.15 -13.63 -5.15
CA LEU A 195 6.48 -13.27 -6.54
C LEU A 195 6.48 -11.77 -6.77
N VAL A 196 5.48 -11.06 -6.25
CA VAL A 196 5.37 -9.60 -6.36
C VAL A 196 6.51 -8.90 -5.63
N PHE A 197 6.82 -9.32 -4.41
CA PHE A 197 7.92 -8.71 -3.64
C PHE A 197 9.28 -9.00 -4.25
N THR A 198 9.47 -10.22 -4.78
CA THR A 198 10.70 -10.57 -5.53
C THR A 198 10.83 -9.70 -6.78
N SER A 199 9.77 -9.54 -7.55
CA SER A 199 9.77 -8.70 -8.76
C SER A 199 10.05 -7.23 -8.43
N CYS A 200 9.40 -6.71 -7.40
CA CYS A 200 9.63 -5.36 -6.90
C CYS A 200 11.10 -5.17 -6.42
N TRP A 201 11.64 -6.15 -5.70
CA TRP A 201 13.03 -6.15 -5.25
C TRP A 201 14.02 -6.19 -6.41
N ILE A 202 13.76 -6.98 -7.45
CA ILE A 202 14.56 -7.01 -8.69
C ILE A 202 14.56 -5.62 -9.34
N CYS A 203 13.40 -4.97 -9.45
CA CYS A 203 13.30 -3.62 -10.01
C CYS A 203 14.12 -2.60 -9.20
N PHE A 204 14.06 -2.65 -7.86
CA PHE A 204 14.89 -1.80 -7.00
C PHE A 204 16.39 -2.12 -7.14
N THR A 205 16.75 -3.40 -7.24
CA THR A 205 18.15 -3.82 -7.45
C THR A 205 18.70 -3.24 -8.75
N ILE A 206 17.98 -3.43 -9.85
CA ILE A 206 18.36 -2.87 -11.16
C ILE A 206 18.43 -1.34 -11.08
N GLY A 207 17.42 -0.69 -10.48
CA GLY A 207 17.39 0.76 -10.31
C GLY A 207 18.60 1.28 -9.52
N ASN A 208 18.97 0.63 -8.42
CA ASN A 208 20.15 1.01 -7.63
C ASN A 208 21.47 0.84 -8.42
N ILE A 209 21.60 -0.24 -9.19
CA ILE A 209 22.77 -0.46 -10.06
C ILE A 209 22.87 0.64 -11.12
N VAL A 210 21.76 0.92 -11.82
CA VAL A 210 21.73 1.91 -12.91
C VAL A 210 21.98 3.33 -12.41
N THR A 211 21.46 3.67 -11.23
CA THR A 211 21.63 5.02 -10.65
C THR A 211 22.91 5.17 -9.83
N GLY A 212 23.67 4.09 -9.62
CA GLY A 212 24.85 4.11 -8.75
C GLY A 212 24.52 4.42 -7.28
N THR A 213 23.28 4.11 -6.83
CA THR A 213 22.84 4.43 -5.47
C THR A 213 23.63 3.61 -4.46
N GLN A 214 24.27 4.28 -3.50
CA GLN A 214 24.94 3.63 -2.41
C GLN A 214 23.94 2.89 -1.50
N LEU A 215 24.21 1.62 -1.20
CA LEU A 215 23.33 0.78 -0.37
C LEU A 215 23.78 0.66 1.07
N LEU A 216 25.01 1.01 1.37
CA LEU A 216 25.64 0.86 2.70
C LEU A 216 26.20 2.20 3.18
N GLY A 217 26.57 2.27 4.46
CA GLY A 217 27.21 3.47 5.03
C GLY A 217 26.23 4.49 5.60
N TYR A 218 24.96 4.12 5.77
CA TYR A 218 23.97 4.96 6.46
C TYR A 218 24.13 4.89 7.98
N PRO A 219 23.62 5.89 8.74
CA PRO A 219 23.57 5.85 10.19
C PRO A 219 22.90 4.58 10.73
N ALA A 220 23.34 4.07 11.88
CA ALA A 220 22.75 2.86 12.49
C ALA A 220 21.22 2.98 12.69
N MET A 221 20.74 4.18 13.03
CA MET A 221 19.32 4.44 13.22
C MET A 221 18.51 4.24 11.91
N ASP A 222 19.08 4.53 10.74
CA ASP A 222 18.42 4.26 9.46
C ASP A 222 18.15 2.77 9.29
N TYR A 223 19.08 1.90 9.65
CA TYR A 223 18.87 0.45 9.57
C TYR A 223 17.79 -0.05 10.54
N VAL A 224 17.69 0.54 11.73
CA VAL A 224 16.61 0.26 12.69
C VAL A 224 15.25 0.68 12.09
N MET A 225 15.19 1.88 11.52
CA MET A 225 13.98 2.39 10.88
C MET A 225 13.61 1.59 9.62
N LEU A 226 14.59 1.16 8.82
CA LEU A 226 14.38 0.27 7.66
C LEU A 226 13.83 -1.08 8.09
N PHE A 227 14.34 -1.65 9.20
CA PHE A 227 13.79 -2.88 9.78
C PHE A 227 12.34 -2.68 10.25
N ALA A 228 12.06 -1.62 11.00
CA ALA A 228 10.70 -1.28 11.44
C ALA A 228 9.76 -1.10 10.24
N MET A 229 10.20 -0.41 9.18
CA MET A 229 9.45 -0.24 7.94
C MET A 229 9.19 -1.58 7.24
N ALA A 230 10.14 -2.50 7.21
CA ALA A 230 9.95 -3.82 6.65
C ALA A 230 8.91 -4.64 7.44
N MET A 231 8.97 -4.59 8.78
CA MET A 231 8.02 -5.33 9.62
C MET A 231 6.62 -4.73 9.57
N LEU A 232 6.48 -3.43 9.78
CA LEU A 232 5.18 -2.76 9.84
C LEU A 232 4.59 -2.56 8.44
N CYS A 233 5.31 -1.88 7.56
CA CYS A 233 4.73 -1.43 6.30
C CYS A 233 4.78 -2.51 5.21
N GLN A 234 5.82 -3.37 5.15
CA GLN A 234 5.90 -4.39 4.12
C GLN A 234 5.14 -5.66 4.52
N ILE A 235 5.39 -6.19 5.72
CA ILE A 235 4.74 -7.41 6.19
C ILE A 235 3.38 -7.09 6.81
N GLY A 236 3.31 -6.16 7.77
CA GLY A 236 2.08 -5.81 8.48
C GLY A 236 1.03 -5.08 7.62
N ALA A 237 1.43 -4.41 6.55
CA ALA A 237 0.51 -3.74 5.64
C ALA A 237 0.44 -4.44 4.27
N HIS A 238 1.42 -4.25 3.37
CA HIS A 238 1.31 -4.71 1.98
C HIS A 238 1.12 -6.21 1.82
N ALA A 239 1.78 -7.06 2.62
CA ALA A 239 1.54 -8.49 2.56
C ALA A 239 0.12 -8.84 3.04
N VAL A 240 -0.35 -8.21 4.12
CA VAL A 240 -1.71 -8.41 4.62
C VAL A 240 -2.75 -7.95 3.61
N PHE A 241 -2.57 -6.77 2.96
CA PHE A 241 -3.46 -6.32 1.88
C PHE A 241 -3.57 -7.36 0.77
N ASN A 242 -2.44 -7.89 0.29
CA ASN A 242 -2.44 -8.93 -0.73
C ASN A 242 -3.12 -10.23 -0.29
N LEU A 243 -2.95 -10.62 0.95
CA LEU A 243 -3.64 -11.79 1.49
C LEU A 243 -5.15 -11.54 1.59
N CYS A 244 -5.57 -10.34 1.96
CA CYS A 244 -6.97 -9.95 2.06
C CYS A 244 -7.66 -9.84 0.69
N ILE A 245 -6.99 -9.34 -0.37
CA ILE A 245 -7.54 -9.20 -1.74
C ILE A 245 -8.06 -10.54 -2.32
N GLY A 246 -7.69 -11.67 -1.80
CA GLY A 246 -8.31 -12.95 -2.19
C GLY A 246 -9.68 -13.22 -1.54
N HIS A 247 -10.07 -12.43 -0.55
CA HIS A 247 -11.27 -12.64 0.27
C HIS A 247 -12.20 -11.42 0.29
N VAL A 248 -11.66 -10.23 0.04
CA VAL A 248 -12.40 -8.98 -0.17
C VAL A 248 -11.94 -8.35 -1.48
N SER A 249 -12.71 -7.40 -2.03
CA SER A 249 -12.35 -6.74 -3.29
C SER A 249 -11.13 -5.83 -3.13
N SER A 250 -10.37 -5.65 -4.21
CA SER A 250 -9.29 -4.65 -4.24
C SER A 250 -9.80 -3.24 -3.99
N LEU A 251 -11.05 -2.95 -4.41
CA LEU A 251 -11.71 -1.69 -4.14
C LEU A 251 -11.97 -1.51 -2.64
N TYR A 252 -12.34 -2.58 -1.91
CA TYR A 252 -12.51 -2.55 -0.45
C TYR A 252 -11.18 -2.20 0.22
N VAL A 253 -10.10 -2.92 -0.10
CA VAL A 253 -8.78 -2.70 0.49
C VAL A 253 -8.29 -1.28 0.20
N SER A 254 -8.36 -0.84 -1.05
CA SER A 254 -7.89 0.49 -1.44
C SER A 254 -8.71 1.62 -0.80
N THR A 255 -10.03 1.43 -0.64
CA THR A 255 -10.87 2.43 0.03
C THR A 255 -10.52 2.56 1.52
N TRP A 256 -10.29 1.43 2.22
CA TRP A 256 -9.86 1.46 3.61
C TRP A 256 -8.47 2.08 3.80
N GLU A 257 -7.58 1.90 2.84
CA GLU A 257 -6.24 2.52 2.85
C GLU A 257 -6.31 4.06 2.79
N THR A 258 -7.39 4.66 2.29
CA THR A 258 -7.62 6.12 2.41
C THR A 258 -7.65 6.59 3.88
N GLY A 259 -7.95 5.69 4.82
CA GLY A 259 -7.84 5.92 6.25
C GLY A 259 -6.41 6.12 6.76
N ASP A 260 -5.40 5.84 5.93
CA ASP A 260 -3.99 6.13 6.22
C ASP A 260 -3.78 7.60 6.63
N ALA A 261 -4.44 8.54 5.97
CA ALA A 261 -4.37 9.96 6.30
C ALA A 261 -4.82 10.26 7.75
N VAL A 262 -5.82 9.54 8.26
CA VAL A 262 -6.30 9.69 9.66
C VAL A 262 -5.26 9.16 10.64
N PHE A 263 -4.76 7.94 10.41
CA PHE A 263 -3.76 7.34 11.29
C PHE A 263 -2.43 8.07 11.24
N SER A 264 -2.01 8.54 10.06
CA SER A 264 -0.81 9.37 9.90
C SER A 264 -0.92 10.67 10.68
N THR A 265 -2.10 11.31 10.72
CA THR A 265 -2.36 12.50 11.55
C THR A 265 -2.23 12.15 13.04
N ILE A 266 -2.83 11.05 13.49
CA ILE A 266 -2.73 10.60 14.90
C ILE A 266 -1.27 10.32 15.27
N PHE A 267 -0.52 9.65 14.41
CA PHE A 267 0.89 9.37 14.64
C PHE A 267 1.76 10.64 14.64
N ALA A 268 1.42 11.65 13.82
CA ALA A 268 2.10 12.94 13.85
C ALA A 268 1.91 13.67 15.20
N ILE A 269 0.72 13.54 15.82
CA ILE A 269 0.48 14.06 17.19
C ILE A 269 1.37 13.33 18.19
N ILE A 270 1.36 11.99 18.17
CA ILE A 270 2.03 11.17 19.19
C ILE A 270 3.56 11.27 19.09
N PHE A 271 4.11 11.12 17.86
CA PHE A 271 5.55 11.00 17.65
C PHE A 271 6.25 12.33 17.34
N LEU A 272 5.54 13.31 16.79
CA LEU A 272 6.11 14.61 16.41
C LEU A 272 5.57 15.76 17.24
N SER A 273 4.69 15.49 18.22
CA SER A 273 4.02 16.50 19.07
C SER A 273 3.30 17.58 18.25
N GLN A 274 2.82 17.24 17.05
CA GLN A 274 2.11 18.16 16.18
C GLN A 274 0.66 18.27 16.64
N VAL A 275 0.22 19.48 17.00
CA VAL A 275 -1.19 19.73 17.32
C VAL A 275 -1.98 19.86 16.01
N PRO A 276 -3.01 19.00 15.79
CA PRO A 276 -3.78 19.05 14.55
C PRO A 276 -4.57 20.35 14.46
N LYS A 277 -4.61 20.92 13.29
CA LYS A 277 -5.46 22.10 13.01
C LYS A 277 -6.93 21.65 12.91
N THR A 278 -7.85 22.58 13.15
CA THR A 278 -9.30 22.30 13.16
C THR A 278 -9.77 21.61 11.86
N TYR A 279 -9.25 22.01 10.70
CA TYR A 279 -9.62 21.41 9.43
C TYR A 279 -9.12 19.96 9.30
N GLU A 280 -7.96 19.60 9.89
CA GLU A 280 -7.45 18.21 9.91
C GLU A 280 -8.40 17.33 10.72
N ILE A 281 -8.88 17.79 11.87
CA ILE A 281 -9.87 17.07 12.69
C ILE A 281 -11.17 16.87 11.90
N ILE A 282 -11.69 17.92 11.26
CA ILE A 282 -12.91 17.84 10.45
C ILE A 282 -12.72 16.82 9.30
N GLY A 283 -11.61 16.90 8.60
CA GLY A 283 -11.30 15.96 7.51
C GLY A 283 -11.20 14.51 7.99
N CYS A 284 -10.56 14.25 9.13
CA CYS A 284 -10.52 12.92 9.75
C CYS A 284 -11.93 12.38 10.05
N ILE A 285 -12.82 13.20 10.62
CA ILE A 285 -14.21 12.81 10.90
C ILE A 285 -14.93 12.44 9.59
N ILE A 286 -14.80 13.25 8.54
CA ILE A 286 -15.40 12.99 7.23
C ILE A 286 -14.90 11.64 6.67
N VAL A 287 -13.58 11.39 6.68
CA VAL A 287 -12.99 10.13 6.19
C VAL A 287 -13.55 8.94 6.97
N VAL A 288 -13.54 9.00 8.31
CA VAL A 288 -14.05 7.90 9.15
C VAL A 288 -15.52 7.61 8.86
N CYS A 289 -16.37 8.65 8.81
CA CYS A 289 -17.79 8.47 8.49
C CYS A 289 -18.01 7.86 7.10
N ALA A 290 -17.25 8.31 6.10
CA ALA A 290 -17.31 7.77 4.74
C ALA A 290 -16.89 6.30 4.69
N LEU A 291 -15.81 5.92 5.37
CA LEU A 291 -15.33 4.53 5.42
C LEU A 291 -16.31 3.60 6.15
N LEU A 292 -16.92 4.05 7.25
CA LEU A 292 -17.96 3.30 7.96
C LEU A 292 -19.20 3.10 7.08
N TYR A 293 -19.61 4.15 6.35
CA TYR A 293 -20.71 4.04 5.41
C TYR A 293 -20.39 3.09 4.24
N TYR A 294 -19.19 3.20 3.66
CA TYR A 294 -18.72 2.28 2.61
C TYR A 294 -18.75 0.82 3.08
N ASN A 295 -18.24 0.55 4.28
CA ASN A 295 -18.22 -0.81 4.84
C ASN A 295 -19.62 -1.41 5.00
N ARG A 296 -20.63 -0.60 5.38
CA ARG A 296 -22.03 -1.05 5.44
C ARG A 296 -22.61 -1.39 4.06
N GLN A 297 -22.23 -0.65 3.02
CA GLN A 297 -22.72 -0.92 1.66
C GLN A 297 -22.10 -2.22 1.08
N GLU A 298 -20.82 -2.47 1.36
CA GLU A 298 -20.12 -3.68 0.92
C GLU A 298 -20.59 -4.95 1.69
N SER A 299 -21.05 -4.79 2.94
CA SER A 299 -21.55 -5.92 3.74
C SER A 299 -22.95 -6.38 3.35
N ASN A 300 -23.70 -5.59 2.57
CA ASN A 300 -25.05 -5.87 2.12
C ASN A 300 -25.11 -6.50 0.71
N HIS A 301 -23.96 -6.85 0.15
CA HIS A 301 -23.77 -7.53 -1.13
C HIS A 301 -22.89 -8.78 -0.95
#